data_7182abbbd8c00d92d8bc2ad97e821a43
#
_entry.id   7182abbbd8c00d92d8bc2ad97e821a43
#
_cell.length_a   1.000
_cell.length_b   1.000
_cell.length_c   1.000
_cell.angle_alpha   90.00
_cell.angle_beta   90.00
_cell.angle_gamma   90.00
#
_symmetry.space_group_name_H-M   'P 1'
#
loop_
_entity.id
_entity.type
_entity.pdbx_description
1 polymer ?
#
loop_
_entity_poly.entity_id
_entity_poly.type
_entity_poly.pdbx_seq_one_letter_code
_entity_poly.pdbx_strand_id
1 'polypeptide(L)'
;MSASYDSIVDQYMAYANASPTRPVEVRTMLRLAGEVQGKSVLDLACGSGYYGREFLRHGARSAHGVDQSQGMIDFARALSKYRGDEMTFQQHDVMEMPFTGEYDVVLAAYLFNYAASLDELRRMFAAVVPHVKRGGRLVVQTLNPDYRLALGNYAAYGVKVLEDEPWQQGARLCLEFPGSPPALITNYRWERAHYEQAVRVAGFSAASWHEPLLEQADVDSRAEGYWEGYVHNCMSVNLVCER
;
A
#
# COMPACT_ATOMS: atom_id res chain seq x y z
N MET A 1 16.96 2.46 7.48
CA MET A 1 17.22 2.33 6.02
C MET A 1 17.04 3.69 5.41
N SER A 2 17.96 4.16 4.53
CA SER A 2 17.74 5.45 3.85
C SER A 2 16.49 5.36 3.01
N ALA A 3 15.68 6.42 3.01
CA ALA A 3 14.43 6.46 2.25
C ALA A 3 14.75 6.35 0.75
N SER A 4 14.54 5.16 0.19
CA SER A 4 14.84 4.87 -1.22
C SER A 4 14.05 5.75 -2.19
N TYR A 5 12.99 6.39 -1.71
CA TYR A 5 12.13 7.25 -2.51
C TYR A 5 12.61 8.71 -2.64
N ASP A 6 13.51 9.21 -1.77
CA ASP A 6 13.98 10.60 -1.85
C ASP A 6 14.65 10.93 -3.19
N SER A 7 15.31 9.94 -3.80
CA SER A 7 16.01 10.12 -5.09
C SER A 7 15.15 9.82 -6.32
N ILE A 8 13.91 9.31 -6.16
CA ILE A 8 13.05 8.85 -7.26
C ILE A 8 11.63 9.38 -7.21
N VAL A 9 11.37 10.46 -6.45
CA VAL A 9 10.02 11.04 -6.29
C VAL A 9 9.34 11.27 -7.63
N ASP A 10 10.01 11.95 -8.56
CA ASP A 10 9.43 12.32 -9.86
C ASP A 10 9.12 11.08 -10.72
N GLN A 11 10.04 10.10 -10.78
CA GLN A 11 9.84 8.86 -11.51
C GLN A 11 8.70 8.05 -10.94
N TYR A 12 8.67 7.89 -9.61
CA TYR A 12 7.59 7.18 -8.94
C TYR A 12 6.24 7.87 -9.14
N MET A 13 6.19 9.21 -9.07
CA MET A 13 4.96 9.96 -9.29
C MET A 13 4.47 9.88 -10.73
N ALA A 14 5.37 9.88 -11.71
CA ALA A 14 5.01 9.68 -13.12
C ALA A 14 4.36 8.30 -13.32
N TYR A 15 4.98 7.24 -12.77
CA TYR A 15 4.39 5.90 -12.75
C TYR A 15 3.04 5.88 -12.04
N ALA A 16 2.99 6.38 -10.81
CA ALA A 16 1.80 6.30 -9.97
C ALA A 16 0.59 7.02 -10.59
N ASN A 17 0.81 8.13 -11.31
CA ASN A 17 -0.24 8.86 -12.01
C ASN A 17 -0.72 8.15 -13.29
N ALA A 18 0.14 7.34 -13.92
CA ALA A 18 -0.18 6.60 -15.14
C ALA A 18 -0.65 5.17 -14.90
N SER A 19 -0.53 4.65 -13.66
CA SER A 19 -0.84 3.26 -13.31
C SER A 19 -2.32 2.92 -13.59
N PRO A 20 -2.59 1.92 -14.43
CA PRO A 20 -3.95 1.50 -14.75
C PRO A 20 -4.63 0.75 -13.59
N THR A 21 -3.86 0.22 -12.64
CA THR A 21 -4.39 -0.55 -11.49
C THR A 21 -4.81 0.36 -10.34
N ARG A 22 -4.34 1.60 -10.30
CA ARG A 22 -4.59 2.51 -9.18
C ARG A 22 -6.08 2.79 -8.88
N PRO A 23 -6.96 2.98 -9.89
CA PRO A 23 -8.40 3.08 -9.63
C PRO A 23 -9.00 1.82 -9.00
N VAL A 24 -8.54 0.64 -9.45
CA VAL A 24 -8.96 -0.66 -8.89
C VAL A 24 -8.51 -0.78 -7.44
N GLU A 25 -7.27 -0.43 -7.16
CA GLU A 25 -6.66 -0.49 -5.83
C GLU A 25 -7.39 0.42 -4.83
N VAL A 26 -7.61 1.69 -5.18
CA VAL A 26 -8.28 2.63 -4.28
C VAL A 26 -9.73 2.24 -4.00
N ARG A 27 -10.46 1.81 -5.04
CA ARG A 27 -11.83 1.32 -4.89
C ARG A 27 -11.90 0.10 -3.97
N THR A 28 -10.95 -0.83 -4.14
CA THR A 28 -10.82 -2.01 -3.27
C THR A 28 -10.59 -1.59 -1.83
N MET A 29 -9.63 -0.71 -1.56
CA MET A 29 -9.32 -0.25 -0.20
C MET A 29 -10.51 0.50 0.43
N LEU A 30 -11.20 1.37 -0.31
CA LEU A 30 -12.42 2.04 0.15
C LEU A 30 -13.51 1.05 0.54
N ARG A 31 -13.78 0.06 -0.31
CA ARG A 31 -14.77 -0.98 -0.02
C ARG A 31 -14.42 -1.79 1.23
N LEU A 32 -13.15 -2.16 1.38
CA LEU A 32 -12.65 -2.93 2.53
C LEU A 32 -12.63 -2.11 3.83
N ALA A 33 -12.43 -0.81 3.73
CA ALA A 33 -12.56 0.10 4.87
C ALA A 33 -14.00 0.21 5.38
N GLY A 34 -14.99 -0.12 4.55
CA GLY A 34 -16.41 0.02 4.86
C GLY A 34 -16.88 1.48 4.80
N GLU A 35 -17.85 1.84 5.62
CA GLU A 35 -18.33 3.22 5.67
C GLU A 35 -17.23 4.13 6.25
N VAL A 36 -16.83 5.15 5.47
CA VAL A 36 -15.75 6.09 5.85
C VAL A 36 -16.27 7.47 6.24
N GLN A 37 -17.57 7.73 6.05
CA GLN A 37 -18.20 9.02 6.39
C GLN A 37 -17.95 9.40 7.84
N GLY A 38 -17.33 10.54 8.07
CA GLY A 38 -17.02 11.07 9.41
C GLY A 38 -15.88 10.34 10.15
N LYS A 39 -15.23 9.37 9.54
CA LYS A 39 -14.13 8.59 10.12
C LYS A 39 -12.80 9.33 10.07
N SER A 40 -11.92 9.04 11.04
CA SER A 40 -10.52 9.46 11.04
C SER A 40 -9.66 8.40 10.35
N VAL A 41 -8.76 8.82 9.47
CA VAL A 41 -7.91 7.94 8.65
C VAL A 41 -6.43 8.23 8.92
N LEU A 42 -5.64 7.18 9.12
CA LEU A 42 -4.17 7.22 9.10
C LEU A 42 -3.69 6.50 7.85
N ASP A 43 -2.88 7.15 7.03
CA ASP A 43 -2.30 6.62 5.79
C ASP A 43 -0.80 6.41 5.99
N LEU A 44 -0.39 5.16 6.18
CA LEU A 44 1.01 4.75 6.45
C LEU A 44 1.73 4.44 5.15
N ALA A 45 2.99 4.89 5.03
CA ALA A 45 3.74 4.94 3.77
C ALA A 45 2.92 5.68 2.69
N CYS A 46 2.41 6.86 3.07
CA CYS A 46 1.40 7.59 2.29
C CYS A 46 1.91 8.10 0.94
N GLY A 47 3.22 8.17 0.73
CA GLY A 47 3.82 8.78 -0.45
C GLY A 47 3.28 10.19 -0.69
N SER A 48 2.65 10.40 -1.84
CA SER A 48 2.00 11.68 -2.16
C SER A 48 0.68 11.94 -1.41
N GLY A 49 0.21 11.02 -0.57
CA GLY A 49 -1.09 11.10 0.10
C GLY A 49 -2.29 10.75 -0.79
N TYR A 50 -2.08 9.94 -1.81
CA TYR A 50 -3.13 9.63 -2.77
C TYR A 50 -4.32 8.91 -2.13
N TYR A 51 -4.07 7.83 -1.37
CA TYR A 51 -5.14 7.06 -0.73
C TYR A 51 -5.86 7.88 0.34
N GLY A 52 -5.15 8.54 1.23
CA GLY A 52 -5.76 9.39 2.25
C GLY A 52 -6.66 10.48 1.66
N ARG A 53 -6.27 11.11 0.52
CA ARG A 53 -7.12 12.07 -0.19
C ARG A 53 -8.38 11.46 -0.79
N GLU A 54 -8.29 10.25 -1.33
CA GLU A 54 -9.48 9.55 -1.83
C GLU A 54 -10.47 9.26 -0.69
N PHE A 55 -9.97 8.90 0.50
CA PHE A 55 -10.81 8.73 1.67
C PHE A 55 -11.47 10.04 2.11
N LEU A 56 -10.77 11.17 2.09
CA LEU A 56 -11.38 12.49 2.33
C LEU A 56 -12.48 12.82 1.33
N ARG A 57 -12.28 12.54 0.02
CA ARG A 57 -13.31 12.75 -1.01
C ARG A 57 -14.55 11.89 -0.79
N HIS A 58 -14.39 10.73 -0.14
CA HIS A 58 -15.50 9.84 0.21
C HIS A 58 -16.08 10.11 1.61
N GLY A 59 -15.77 11.29 2.17
CA GLY A 59 -16.41 11.78 3.39
C GLY A 59 -15.71 11.45 4.69
N ALA A 60 -14.46 10.95 4.67
CA ALA A 60 -13.68 10.86 5.89
C ALA A 60 -13.52 12.27 6.51
N ARG A 61 -13.62 12.34 7.85
CA ARG A 61 -13.50 13.60 8.59
C ARG A 61 -12.09 14.18 8.54
N SER A 62 -11.10 13.31 8.56
CA SER A 62 -9.68 13.69 8.56
C SER A 62 -8.82 12.57 8.00
N ALA A 63 -7.72 12.93 7.34
CA ALA A 63 -6.67 12.01 6.94
C ALA A 63 -5.31 12.55 7.36
N HIS A 64 -4.50 11.68 7.97
CA HIS A 64 -3.13 11.96 8.38
C HIS A 64 -2.20 11.00 7.66
N GLY A 65 -1.23 11.52 6.92
CA GLY A 65 -0.24 10.74 6.18
C GLY A 65 1.09 10.65 6.91
N VAL A 66 1.68 9.48 6.94
CA VAL A 66 3.02 9.23 7.47
C VAL A 66 3.86 8.53 6.41
N ASP A 67 5.05 9.05 6.14
CA ASP A 67 6.03 8.43 5.25
C ASP A 67 7.45 8.65 5.77
N GLN A 68 8.35 7.70 5.53
CA GLN A 68 9.76 7.84 5.94
C GLN A 68 10.54 8.79 5.01
N SER A 69 10.09 8.99 3.76
CA SER A 69 10.73 9.84 2.76
C SER A 69 10.36 11.30 3.00
N GLN A 70 11.36 12.12 3.31
CA GLN A 70 11.16 13.56 3.41
C GLN A 70 10.74 14.17 2.07
N GLY A 71 11.32 13.68 0.97
CA GLY A 71 10.96 14.13 -0.38
C GLY A 71 9.48 13.86 -0.72
N MET A 72 8.95 12.68 -0.35
CA MET A 72 7.53 12.38 -0.52
C MET A 72 6.64 13.27 0.35
N ILE A 73 7.01 13.52 1.60
CA ILE A 73 6.25 14.40 2.50
C ILE A 73 6.22 15.84 1.99
N ASP A 74 7.35 16.36 1.51
CA ASP A 74 7.41 17.72 0.95
C ASP A 74 6.57 17.84 -0.32
N PHE A 75 6.63 16.84 -1.20
CA PHE A 75 5.76 16.74 -2.37
C PHE A 75 4.28 16.68 -1.97
N ALA A 76 3.92 15.83 -0.99
CA ALA A 76 2.55 15.68 -0.51
C ALA A 76 1.98 16.98 0.08
N ARG A 77 2.78 17.71 0.86
CA ARG A 77 2.40 19.03 1.42
C ARG A 77 2.21 20.10 0.33
N ALA A 78 3.13 20.15 -0.65
CA ALA A 78 3.01 21.05 -1.78
C ALA A 78 1.74 20.76 -2.60
N LEU A 79 1.43 19.48 -2.82
CA LEU A 79 0.24 19.05 -3.52
C LEU A 79 -1.04 19.41 -2.76
N SER A 80 -1.09 19.24 -1.42
CA SER A 80 -2.22 19.65 -0.59
C SER A 80 -2.45 21.17 -0.66
N LYS A 81 -1.38 21.95 -0.58
CA LYS A 81 -1.47 23.41 -0.74
C LYS A 81 -2.04 23.80 -2.11
N TYR A 82 -1.59 23.13 -3.17
CA TYR A 82 -2.07 23.37 -4.53
C TYR A 82 -3.56 23.01 -4.70
N ARG A 83 -3.98 21.87 -4.11
CA ARG A 83 -5.35 21.36 -4.21
C ARG A 83 -6.31 21.99 -3.22
N GLY A 84 -5.81 22.62 -2.16
CA GLY A 84 -6.62 23.14 -1.06
C GLY A 84 -7.26 22.04 -0.21
N ASP A 85 -6.66 20.86 -0.12
CA ASP A 85 -7.14 19.79 0.74
C ASP A 85 -6.59 19.92 2.17
N GLU A 86 -7.26 19.29 3.14
CA GLU A 86 -6.95 19.40 4.57
C GLU A 86 -6.14 18.20 5.09
N MET A 87 -5.54 17.37 4.21
CA MET A 87 -4.71 16.27 4.64
C MET A 87 -3.44 16.77 5.33
N THR A 88 -3.09 16.17 6.45
CA THR A 88 -1.88 16.50 7.22
C THR A 88 -0.81 15.44 7.04
N PHE A 89 0.48 15.80 7.21
CA PHE A 89 1.60 14.90 6.92
C PHE A 89 2.72 15.02 7.95
N GLN A 90 3.30 13.87 8.31
CA GLN A 90 4.51 13.78 9.14
C GLN A 90 5.52 12.81 8.53
N GLN A 91 6.81 13.15 8.65
CA GLN A 91 7.90 12.29 8.25
C GLN A 91 8.32 11.40 9.44
N HIS A 92 8.07 10.09 9.33
CA HIS A 92 8.51 9.09 10.29
C HIS A 92 8.70 7.72 9.62
N ASP A 93 9.64 6.94 10.14
CA ASP A 93 9.60 5.49 9.99
C ASP A 93 8.43 4.94 10.83
N VAL A 94 7.62 4.06 10.25
CA VAL A 94 6.44 3.48 10.93
C VAL A 94 6.81 2.77 12.23
N MET A 95 7.99 2.13 12.28
CA MET A 95 8.46 1.43 13.49
C MET A 95 8.93 2.36 14.61
N GLU A 96 9.20 3.63 14.29
CA GLU A 96 9.74 4.63 15.22
C GLU A 96 8.80 5.82 15.42
N MET A 97 7.62 5.82 14.75
CA MET A 97 6.71 6.94 14.85
C MET A 97 6.12 7.04 16.26
N PRO A 98 6.02 8.27 16.81
CA PRO A 98 5.37 8.48 18.10
C PRO A 98 3.88 8.14 18.00
N PHE A 99 3.26 7.86 19.14
CA PHE A 99 1.81 7.71 19.19
C PHE A 99 1.12 9.02 18.79
N THR A 100 0.45 9.01 17.62
CA THR A 100 -0.26 10.17 17.03
C THR A 100 -1.76 10.17 17.32
N GLY A 101 -2.25 9.13 18.01
CA GLY A 101 -3.66 8.91 18.31
C GLY A 101 -4.19 7.61 17.71
N GLU A 102 -5.46 7.33 17.98
CA GLU A 102 -6.17 6.18 17.42
C GLU A 102 -7.08 6.64 16.27
N TYR A 103 -7.13 5.84 15.22
CA TYR A 103 -7.89 6.11 14.00
C TYR A 103 -8.95 5.04 13.74
N ASP A 104 -10.06 5.44 13.14
CA ASP A 104 -11.14 4.54 12.77
C ASP A 104 -10.70 3.58 11.66
N VAL A 105 -9.88 4.08 10.73
CA VAL A 105 -9.28 3.32 9.63
C VAL A 105 -7.79 3.65 9.54
N VAL A 106 -6.96 2.62 9.46
CA VAL A 106 -5.54 2.75 9.14
C VAL A 106 -5.29 2.08 7.79
N LEU A 107 -4.62 2.79 6.89
CA LEU A 107 -4.25 2.32 5.56
C LEU A 107 -2.75 2.00 5.54
N ALA A 108 -2.37 0.94 4.84
CA ALA A 108 -0.98 0.58 4.61
C ALA A 108 -0.83 0.00 3.19
N ALA A 109 -0.77 0.90 2.20
CA ALA A 109 -0.57 0.51 0.82
C ALA A 109 0.92 0.32 0.53
N TYR A 110 1.31 -0.93 0.25
CA TYR A 110 2.68 -1.32 -0.06
C TYR A 110 3.72 -0.97 1.03
N LEU A 111 3.32 -0.99 2.30
CA LEU A 111 4.20 -0.79 3.45
C LEU A 111 4.92 -2.09 3.86
N PHE A 112 4.16 -3.16 4.09
CA PHE A 112 4.69 -4.39 4.70
C PHE A 112 5.59 -5.22 3.78
N ASN A 113 5.55 -4.97 2.48
CA ASN A 113 6.47 -5.56 1.50
C ASN A 113 7.90 -5.00 1.57
N TYR A 114 8.18 -4.03 2.45
CA TYR A 114 9.54 -3.57 2.76
C TYR A 114 10.19 -4.34 3.91
N ALA A 115 9.45 -5.14 4.66
CA ALA A 115 9.99 -5.99 5.71
C ALA A 115 10.98 -7.02 5.12
N ALA A 116 12.27 -6.85 5.38
CA ALA A 116 13.31 -7.75 4.86
C ALA A 116 13.49 -9.04 5.69
N SER A 117 12.76 -9.16 6.80
CA SER A 117 12.73 -10.35 7.65
C SER A 117 11.35 -10.53 8.30
N LEU A 118 11.06 -11.76 8.76
CA LEU A 118 9.82 -12.03 9.49
C LEU A 118 9.76 -11.29 10.84
N ASP A 119 10.90 -11.04 11.45
CA ASP A 119 10.97 -10.25 12.68
C ASP A 119 10.60 -8.79 12.40
N GLU A 120 11.08 -8.22 11.31
CA GLU A 120 10.73 -6.87 10.88
C GLU A 120 9.23 -6.77 10.54
N LEU A 121 8.67 -7.75 9.82
CA LEU A 121 7.23 -7.82 9.53
C LEU A 121 6.40 -7.82 10.83
N ARG A 122 6.79 -8.61 11.83
CA ARG A 122 6.12 -8.65 13.15
C ARG A 122 6.21 -7.31 13.88
N ARG A 123 7.39 -6.68 13.89
CA ARG A 123 7.60 -5.37 14.51
C ARG A 123 6.78 -4.28 13.85
N MET A 124 6.67 -4.29 12.52
CA MET A 124 5.82 -3.34 11.80
C MET A 124 4.35 -3.47 12.19
N PHE A 125 3.79 -4.69 12.24
CA PHE A 125 2.40 -4.88 12.72
C PHE A 125 2.23 -4.45 14.18
N ALA A 126 3.20 -4.75 15.05
CA ALA A 126 3.17 -4.33 16.46
C ALA A 126 3.22 -2.80 16.63
N ALA A 127 3.95 -2.09 15.75
CA ALA A 127 4.01 -0.63 15.75
C ALA A 127 2.68 0.00 15.26
N VAL A 128 1.96 -0.68 14.37
CA VAL A 128 0.72 -0.16 13.77
C VAL A 128 -0.49 -0.35 14.68
N VAL A 129 -0.60 -1.48 15.38
CA VAL A 129 -1.82 -1.81 16.15
C VAL A 129 -2.25 -0.74 17.17
N PRO A 130 -1.35 -0.01 17.88
CA PRO A 130 -1.78 1.03 18.81
C PRO A 130 -2.57 2.16 18.16
N HIS A 131 -2.37 2.39 16.87
CA HIS A 131 -3.02 3.45 16.11
C HIS A 131 -4.40 3.06 15.54
N VAL A 132 -4.79 1.80 15.58
CA VAL A 132 -6.12 1.34 15.18
C VAL A 132 -7.04 1.38 16.39
N LYS A 133 -8.18 2.08 16.34
CA LYS A 133 -9.18 2.08 17.41
C LYS A 133 -9.73 0.67 17.66
N ARG A 134 -10.22 0.41 18.87
CA ARG A 134 -11.06 -0.76 19.12
C ARG A 134 -12.32 -0.67 18.26
N GLY A 135 -12.61 -1.74 17.50
CA GLY A 135 -13.65 -1.76 16.48
C GLY A 135 -13.28 -1.03 15.18
N GLY A 136 -12.07 -0.49 15.08
CA GLY A 136 -11.47 0.01 13.85
C GLY A 136 -10.78 -1.09 13.06
N ARG A 137 -10.22 -0.73 11.91
CA ARG A 137 -9.55 -1.68 11.04
C ARG A 137 -8.29 -1.13 10.39
N LEU A 138 -7.35 -2.03 10.15
CA LEU A 138 -6.20 -1.81 9.29
C LEU A 138 -6.50 -2.43 7.92
N VAL A 139 -6.41 -1.64 6.86
CA VAL A 139 -6.55 -2.10 5.46
C VAL A 139 -5.16 -2.06 4.82
N VAL A 140 -4.65 -3.23 4.51
CA VAL A 140 -3.33 -3.43 3.90
C VAL A 140 -3.49 -3.76 2.43
N GLN A 141 -2.66 -3.16 1.58
CA GLN A 141 -2.37 -3.65 0.24
C GLN A 141 -0.89 -4.04 0.19
N THR A 142 -0.60 -5.24 -0.26
CA THR A 142 0.77 -5.78 -0.28
C THR A 142 1.00 -6.68 -1.50
N LEU A 143 2.24 -7.14 -1.67
CA LEU A 143 2.55 -8.15 -2.69
C LEU A 143 1.78 -9.44 -2.41
N ASN A 144 1.14 -9.96 -3.46
CA ASN A 144 0.36 -11.19 -3.36
C ASN A 144 1.29 -12.39 -3.12
N PRO A 145 1.12 -13.13 -2.01
CA PRO A 145 1.88 -14.35 -1.75
C PRO A 145 1.81 -15.39 -2.87
N ASP A 146 0.71 -15.38 -3.62
CA ASP A 146 0.44 -16.35 -4.69
C ASP A 146 0.94 -15.88 -6.07
N TYR A 147 1.43 -14.63 -6.21
CA TYR A 147 2.05 -14.15 -7.46
C TYR A 147 3.26 -15.01 -7.82
N ARG A 148 3.41 -15.33 -9.10
CA ARG A 148 4.55 -16.07 -9.65
C ARG A 148 5.01 -15.42 -10.95
N LEU A 149 6.26 -14.97 -11.01
CA LEU A 149 6.84 -14.36 -12.23
C LEU A 149 6.76 -15.32 -13.45
N ALA A 150 6.90 -16.61 -13.22
CA ALA A 150 6.81 -17.63 -14.27
C ALA A 150 5.43 -17.70 -14.96
N LEU A 151 4.37 -17.21 -14.32
CA LEU A 151 3.03 -17.16 -14.89
C LEU A 151 2.74 -15.86 -15.67
N GLY A 152 3.64 -14.90 -15.64
CA GLY A 152 3.53 -13.64 -16.37
C GLY A 152 4.12 -12.46 -15.62
N ASN A 153 4.69 -11.51 -16.37
CA ASN A 153 5.23 -10.27 -15.82
C ASN A 153 4.14 -9.22 -15.67
N TYR A 154 4.27 -8.34 -14.70
CA TYR A 154 3.30 -7.28 -14.40
C TYR A 154 3.54 -5.97 -15.20
N ALA A 155 4.43 -6.01 -16.20
CA ALA A 155 4.83 -4.84 -16.99
C ALA A 155 3.66 -4.16 -17.72
N ALA A 156 2.66 -4.91 -18.17
CA ALA A 156 1.45 -4.36 -18.79
C ALA A 156 0.65 -3.45 -17.84
N TYR A 157 0.85 -3.61 -16.52
CA TYR A 157 0.19 -2.83 -15.48
C TYR A 157 1.10 -1.77 -14.87
N GLY A 158 2.26 -1.51 -15.51
CA GLY A 158 3.15 -0.41 -15.18
C GLY A 158 4.33 -0.77 -14.27
N VAL A 159 4.44 -2.00 -13.78
CA VAL A 159 5.59 -2.47 -12.97
C VAL A 159 6.20 -3.69 -13.63
N LYS A 160 7.49 -3.65 -13.92
CA LYS A 160 8.21 -4.82 -14.44
C LYS A 160 8.94 -5.53 -13.31
N VAL A 161 8.66 -6.81 -13.14
CA VAL A 161 9.40 -7.66 -12.20
C VAL A 161 10.66 -8.15 -12.90
N LEU A 162 11.84 -7.75 -12.41
CA LEU A 162 13.14 -8.15 -12.95
C LEU A 162 13.63 -9.43 -12.29
N GLU A 163 13.43 -9.57 -10.97
CA GLU A 163 13.87 -10.71 -10.17
C GLU A 163 12.72 -11.16 -9.25
N ASP A 164 12.58 -12.45 -9.05
CA ASP A 164 11.69 -13.10 -8.08
C ASP A 164 12.44 -14.32 -7.53
N GLU A 165 13.28 -14.07 -6.53
CA GLU A 165 14.22 -15.05 -6.00
C GLU A 165 13.85 -15.48 -4.59
N PRO A 166 14.13 -16.75 -4.21
CA PRO A 166 13.94 -17.20 -2.84
C PRO A 166 14.68 -16.30 -1.84
N TRP A 167 14.02 -15.92 -0.76
CA TRP A 167 14.59 -15.14 0.32
C TRP A 167 14.02 -15.60 1.67
N GLN A 168 14.87 -16.19 2.51
CA GLN A 168 14.44 -16.79 3.78
C GLN A 168 13.25 -17.75 3.57
N GLN A 169 12.09 -17.46 4.18
CA GLN A 169 10.83 -18.22 4.04
C GLN A 169 9.82 -17.50 3.11
N GLY A 170 10.31 -16.68 2.21
CA GLY A 170 9.53 -15.91 1.24
C GLY A 170 10.32 -15.69 -0.04
N ALA A 171 10.13 -14.54 -0.69
CA ALA A 171 10.86 -14.15 -1.88
C ALA A 171 11.31 -12.68 -1.83
N ARG A 172 12.43 -12.38 -2.47
CA ARG A 172 12.91 -11.03 -2.76
C ARG A 172 12.59 -10.71 -4.22
N LEU A 173 11.94 -9.58 -4.44
CA LEU A 173 11.62 -9.10 -5.77
C LEU A 173 12.40 -7.82 -6.07
N CYS A 174 12.96 -7.73 -7.28
CA CYS A 174 13.44 -6.48 -7.85
C CYS A 174 12.39 -5.95 -8.83
N LEU A 175 11.84 -4.79 -8.54
CA LEU A 175 10.80 -4.14 -9.33
C LEU A 175 11.38 -2.93 -10.06
N GLU A 176 11.07 -2.82 -11.36
CA GLU A 176 11.41 -1.68 -12.19
C GLU A 176 10.15 -0.84 -12.45
N PHE A 177 10.20 0.42 -12.03
CA PHE A 177 9.21 1.43 -12.36
C PHE A 177 9.69 2.24 -13.57
N PRO A 178 8.81 2.51 -14.56
CA PRO A 178 9.19 3.22 -15.77
C PRO A 178 9.63 4.65 -15.46
N GLY A 179 10.68 5.08 -16.15
CA GLY A 179 11.25 6.43 -16.02
C GLY A 179 12.52 6.57 -16.86
N SER A 180 13.16 7.73 -16.82
CA SER A 180 14.44 7.96 -17.48
C SER A 180 15.41 8.68 -16.53
N PRO A 181 16.27 7.94 -15.83
CA PRO A 181 16.41 6.46 -15.80
C PRO A 181 15.23 5.78 -15.08
N PRO A 182 15.02 4.47 -15.28
CA PRO A 182 14.01 3.72 -14.53
C PRO A 182 14.40 3.62 -13.05
N ALA A 183 13.40 3.57 -12.17
CA ALA A 183 13.62 3.37 -10.74
C ALA A 183 13.55 1.89 -10.37
N LEU A 184 14.54 1.42 -9.61
CA LEU A 184 14.59 0.05 -9.11
C LEU A 184 14.28 0.02 -7.62
N ILE A 185 13.35 -0.86 -7.23
CA ILE A 185 12.93 -1.03 -5.83
C ILE A 185 12.99 -2.51 -5.47
N THR A 186 13.58 -2.79 -4.31
CA THR A 186 13.58 -4.12 -3.72
C THR A 186 12.40 -4.25 -2.75
N ASN A 187 11.63 -5.31 -2.93
CA ASN A 187 10.53 -5.69 -2.05
C ASN A 187 10.65 -7.15 -1.63
N TYR A 188 9.90 -7.51 -0.58
CA TYR A 188 9.86 -8.86 -0.05
C TYR A 188 8.42 -9.36 -0.04
N ARG A 189 8.22 -10.59 -0.52
CA ARG A 189 6.94 -11.28 -0.55
C ARG A 189 6.97 -12.41 0.46
N TRP A 190 6.12 -12.30 1.47
CA TRP A 190 5.96 -13.30 2.52
C TRP A 190 4.73 -14.16 2.26
N GLU A 191 4.70 -15.38 2.77
CA GLU A 191 3.53 -16.25 2.68
C GLU A 191 2.37 -15.73 3.53
N ARG A 192 1.12 -16.09 3.19
CA ARG A 192 -0.09 -15.70 3.95
C ARG A 192 0.03 -16.02 5.43
N ALA A 193 0.53 -17.22 5.77
CA ALA A 193 0.72 -17.67 7.14
C ALA A 193 1.62 -16.76 7.98
N HIS A 194 2.64 -16.16 7.36
CA HIS A 194 3.55 -15.23 8.05
C HIS A 194 2.85 -13.90 8.40
N TYR A 195 2.04 -13.36 7.49
CA TYR A 195 1.19 -12.19 7.75
C TYR A 195 0.18 -12.50 8.86
N GLU A 196 -0.55 -13.61 8.76
CA GLU A 196 -1.56 -14.01 9.74
C GLU A 196 -0.95 -14.22 11.14
N GLN A 197 0.25 -14.80 11.21
CA GLN A 197 0.99 -14.92 12.46
C GLN A 197 1.37 -13.54 13.02
N ALA A 198 1.89 -12.63 12.19
CA ALA A 198 2.30 -11.30 12.61
C ALA A 198 1.11 -10.47 13.11
N VAL A 199 -0.03 -10.52 12.40
CA VAL A 199 -1.30 -9.88 12.77
C VAL A 199 -1.80 -10.39 14.14
N ARG A 200 -1.84 -11.72 14.32
CA ARG A 200 -2.30 -12.33 15.58
C ARG A 200 -1.39 -11.96 16.75
N VAL A 201 -0.06 -12.02 16.55
CA VAL A 201 0.92 -11.68 17.61
C VAL A 201 0.85 -10.19 17.96
N ALA A 202 0.56 -9.31 17.01
CA ALA A 202 0.37 -7.89 17.25
C ALA A 202 -0.91 -7.57 18.05
N GLY A 203 -1.89 -8.50 18.10
CA GLY A 203 -3.10 -8.34 18.92
C GLY A 203 -4.35 -7.90 18.14
N PHE A 204 -4.36 -8.06 16.82
CA PHE A 204 -5.59 -7.97 16.05
C PHE A 204 -6.50 -9.18 16.30
N SER A 205 -7.82 -8.95 16.31
CA SER A 205 -8.83 -9.95 16.62
C SER A 205 -9.17 -10.85 15.43
N ALA A 206 -9.07 -10.33 14.21
CA ALA A 206 -9.36 -11.05 12.97
C ALA A 206 -8.51 -10.56 11.82
N ALA A 207 -8.33 -11.41 10.81
CA ALA A 207 -7.67 -11.11 9.55
C ALA A 207 -8.40 -11.78 8.38
N SER A 208 -8.60 -11.09 7.27
CA SER A 208 -9.19 -11.65 6.05
C SER A 208 -8.50 -11.13 4.79
N TRP A 209 -8.27 -12.04 3.83
CA TRP A 209 -7.66 -11.74 2.55
C TRP A 209 -8.70 -11.46 1.47
N HIS A 210 -8.43 -10.49 0.61
CA HIS A 210 -9.33 -10.04 -0.43
C HIS A 210 -8.56 -9.75 -1.72
N GLU A 211 -9.08 -10.26 -2.83
CA GLU A 211 -8.57 -9.92 -4.16
C GLU A 211 -8.97 -8.48 -4.54
N PRO A 212 -8.22 -7.83 -5.44
CA PRO A 212 -8.59 -6.53 -5.97
C PRO A 212 -9.97 -6.55 -6.65
N LEU A 213 -10.75 -5.49 -6.44
CA LEU A 213 -12.09 -5.34 -7.00
C LEU A 213 -12.02 -4.76 -8.41
N LEU A 214 -11.90 -5.63 -9.40
CA LEU A 214 -12.04 -5.26 -10.82
C LEU A 214 -13.52 -5.20 -11.17
N GLU A 215 -13.99 -4.08 -11.70
CA GLU A 215 -15.37 -3.87 -12.14
C GLU A 215 -15.50 -3.94 -13.67
N GLN A 216 -16.73 -4.15 -14.15
CA GLN A 216 -16.98 -4.21 -15.60
C GLN A 216 -16.53 -2.94 -16.33
N ALA A 217 -16.68 -1.78 -15.70
CA ALA A 217 -16.23 -0.51 -16.27
C ALA A 217 -14.70 -0.45 -16.50
N ASP A 218 -13.91 -1.11 -15.64
CA ASP A 218 -12.44 -1.23 -15.85
C ASP A 218 -12.16 -2.09 -17.07
N VAL A 219 -12.87 -3.22 -17.20
CA VAL A 219 -12.74 -4.14 -18.34
C VAL A 219 -13.09 -3.44 -19.63
N ASP A 220 -14.23 -2.75 -19.68
CA ASP A 220 -14.72 -2.04 -20.86
C ASP A 220 -13.83 -0.85 -21.27
N SER A 221 -13.03 -0.32 -20.35
CA SER A 221 -12.10 0.79 -20.59
C SER A 221 -10.82 0.40 -21.35
N ARG A 222 -10.60 -0.89 -21.57
CA ARG A 222 -9.36 -1.45 -22.18
C ARG A 222 -9.68 -2.42 -23.31
N ALA A 223 -8.66 -2.75 -24.09
CA ALA A 223 -8.78 -3.77 -25.12
C ALA A 223 -9.15 -5.14 -24.51
N GLU A 224 -9.84 -5.96 -25.26
CA GLU A 224 -10.19 -7.33 -24.89
C GLU A 224 -8.94 -8.10 -24.43
N GLY A 225 -9.06 -8.85 -23.35
CA GLY A 225 -7.96 -9.63 -22.76
C GLY A 225 -6.95 -8.84 -21.91
N TYR A 226 -7.02 -7.50 -21.90
CA TYR A 226 -6.03 -6.68 -21.14
C TYR A 226 -5.92 -7.08 -19.67
N TRP A 227 -7.03 -7.37 -19.02
CA TRP A 227 -7.07 -7.69 -17.59
C TRP A 227 -6.89 -9.17 -17.25
N GLU A 228 -6.74 -10.05 -18.24
CA GLU A 228 -6.58 -11.51 -18.01
C GLU A 228 -5.37 -11.82 -17.12
N GLY A 229 -4.20 -11.27 -17.45
CA GLY A 229 -3.00 -11.44 -16.64
C GLY A 229 -3.16 -10.88 -15.22
N TYR A 230 -3.91 -9.77 -15.06
CA TYR A 230 -4.22 -9.19 -13.76
C TYR A 230 -5.07 -10.14 -12.91
N VAL A 231 -6.11 -10.72 -13.49
CA VAL A 231 -7.01 -11.65 -12.78
C VAL A 231 -6.32 -12.97 -12.43
N HIS A 232 -5.52 -13.52 -13.35
CA HIS A 232 -4.90 -14.84 -13.16
C HIS A 232 -3.65 -14.83 -12.30
N ASN A 233 -2.91 -13.73 -12.27
CA ASN A 233 -1.62 -13.63 -11.58
C ASN A 233 -1.41 -12.23 -10.98
N CYS A 234 -2.41 -11.73 -10.23
CA CYS A 234 -2.34 -10.41 -9.63
C CYS A 234 -1.13 -10.29 -8.69
N MET A 235 -0.30 -9.26 -8.90
CA MET A 235 0.86 -9.00 -8.07
C MET A 235 0.49 -8.41 -6.70
N SER A 236 -0.71 -7.85 -6.53
CA SER A 236 -1.17 -7.27 -5.27
C SER A 236 -2.36 -8.03 -4.69
N VAL A 237 -2.48 -7.99 -3.38
CA VAL A 237 -3.60 -8.53 -2.62
C VAL A 237 -3.87 -7.64 -1.41
N ASN A 238 -5.07 -7.71 -0.87
CA ASN A 238 -5.44 -6.92 0.29
C ASN A 238 -5.64 -7.82 1.52
N LEU A 239 -5.27 -7.29 2.69
CA LEU A 239 -5.49 -7.90 3.99
C LEU A 239 -6.21 -6.89 4.89
N VAL A 240 -7.34 -7.28 5.45
CA VAL A 240 -8.07 -6.50 6.46
C VAL A 240 -7.82 -7.10 7.82
N CYS A 241 -7.38 -6.26 8.78
CA CYS A 241 -7.18 -6.67 10.17
C CYS A 241 -8.12 -5.86 11.06
N GLU A 242 -8.85 -6.51 11.95
CA GLU A 242 -9.79 -5.90 12.90
C GLU A 242 -9.21 -5.84 14.31
N ARG A 243 -9.40 -4.73 15.02
CA ARG A 243 -8.92 -4.56 16.39
C ARG A 243 -10.05 -4.60 17.43
#